data_a903f5e298e19d23f850bf42bc009762
#
_entry.id   a903f5e298e19d23f850bf42bc009762
#
_cell.length_a   1.000
_cell.length_b   1.000
_cell.length_c   1.000
_cell.angle_alpha   90.00
_cell.angle_beta   90.00
_cell.angle_gamma   90.00
#
_symmetry.space_group_name_H-M   'P 1'
#
loop_
_entity.id
_entity.type
_entity.pdbx_description
1 polymer ?
#
loop_
_entity_poly.entity_id
_entity_poly.type
_entity_poly.pdbx_seq_one_letter_code
_entity_poly.pdbx_strand_id
1 'polypeptide(L)'
;MVIDPVAEIECSAVVQGIDVSPDGTWLAWGGEDGEIRIIDLTEQPKQLEPFNVEDSVTKIRIAHGNMIVIGTHTGDIHGHERLGGHRWSQSIGGGCDHLEMSGDGTIIGCIDGARNLHIYSENGLLRGKFSSGELVLLAIARDGTGLAVADDSGNVRVLDSNGNLRWSRLAESEDGETISAMCFMHDGSLILCREVLGITPSEIPQIAIERWSSIGERTHSEEIDSRCVRLIPDRMGAICGHFDGTVMMLDSELNQEVMWKSMYSISDIRRHGEDILVASWFYLYRISPSEGEVWRCEHTGLVERIVANSDGSRIVISGDNQNDYTRENRIFWINPDSTPYALSSESEIDDDLLAFTEGSELKPPVAGADEDIYANDGDIAGLLTAEEQEMLSKAPTKFDDSELFDMLDDEIEKMANFEDEDEADILADLSDDGFVTHIPPTADAGSDQVMGASDDGTAIVILDGTATTAGSQNIEQWSWRDGDSKQIGKTPKIKVRLPIGNYTFTLTVTDSGRESSTDTITVQIQGDVTDDSFSLLED
;
A
#
# COMPACT_ATOMS: atom_id res chain seq x y z
N MET A 1 23.19 -5.70 6.23
CA MET A 1 23.25 -6.36 7.55
C MET A 1 21.86 -6.40 8.15
N VAL A 2 21.58 -7.30 9.11
CA VAL A 2 20.25 -7.45 9.70
C VAL A 2 20.28 -7.27 11.21
N ILE A 3 19.14 -6.92 11.80
CA ILE A 3 18.90 -6.98 13.24
C ILE A 3 17.61 -7.75 13.51
N ASP A 4 17.53 -8.37 14.68
CA ASP A 4 16.30 -8.95 15.20
C ASP A 4 15.52 -7.91 16.00
N PRO A 5 14.18 -8.01 16.08
CA PRO A 5 13.41 -7.23 17.01
C PRO A 5 13.80 -7.58 18.46
N VAL A 6 13.67 -6.60 19.36
CA VAL A 6 13.84 -6.85 20.80
C VAL A 6 12.75 -7.80 21.31
N ALA A 7 11.55 -7.66 20.75
CA ALA A 7 10.43 -8.54 21.02
C ALA A 7 9.41 -8.49 19.89
N GLU A 8 8.77 -9.63 19.67
CA GLU A 8 7.61 -9.81 18.80
C GLU A 8 6.37 -9.98 19.68
N ILE A 9 5.33 -9.22 19.37
CA ILE A 9 4.08 -9.21 20.12
C ILE A 9 2.99 -9.73 19.20
N GLU A 10 2.47 -10.90 19.51
CA GLU A 10 1.33 -11.48 18.79
C GLU A 10 0.06 -10.68 19.08
N CYS A 11 -0.67 -10.33 18.03
CA CYS A 11 -1.91 -9.57 18.11
C CYS A 11 -3.11 -10.48 17.82
N SER A 12 -4.14 -10.37 18.66
CA SER A 12 -5.39 -11.14 18.50
C SER A 12 -6.31 -10.58 17.42
N ALA A 13 -6.01 -9.39 16.88
CA ALA A 13 -6.77 -8.71 15.85
C ALA A 13 -5.84 -7.88 14.95
N VAL A 14 -6.32 -7.41 13.80
CA VAL A 14 -5.60 -6.49 12.93
C VAL A 14 -5.35 -5.16 13.65
N VAL A 15 -4.12 -4.68 13.62
CA VAL A 15 -3.71 -3.42 14.25
C VAL A 15 -4.12 -2.26 13.36
N GLN A 16 -5.19 -1.56 13.71
CA GLN A 16 -5.64 -0.37 12.97
C GLN A 16 -5.10 0.93 13.56
N GLY A 17 -5.06 1.02 14.88
CA GLY A 17 -4.49 2.14 15.61
C GLY A 17 -3.38 1.69 16.54
N ILE A 18 -2.22 2.36 16.50
CA ILE A 18 -1.08 2.08 17.39
C ILE A 18 -0.32 3.36 17.68
N ASP A 19 0.14 3.51 18.91
CA ASP A 19 1.08 4.55 19.30
C ASP A 19 1.93 4.12 20.50
N VAL A 20 3.06 4.80 20.69
CA VAL A 20 4.02 4.58 21.79
C VAL A 20 4.04 5.79 22.68
N SER A 21 4.09 5.56 24.00
CA SER A 21 4.20 6.66 24.97
C SER A 21 5.44 7.51 24.70
N PRO A 22 5.38 8.82 24.96
CA PRO A 22 6.50 9.72 24.75
C PRO A 22 7.78 9.32 25.50
N ASP A 23 7.64 8.63 26.64
CA ASP A 23 8.77 8.11 27.44
C ASP A 23 9.23 6.70 27.00
N GLY A 24 8.55 6.07 26.03
CA GLY A 24 8.87 4.75 25.52
C GLY A 24 8.62 3.59 26.47
N THR A 25 7.90 3.82 27.58
CA THR A 25 7.69 2.76 28.58
C THR A 25 6.52 1.85 28.29
N TRP A 26 5.64 2.22 27.39
CA TRP A 26 4.47 1.43 26.99
C TRP A 26 3.95 1.83 25.63
N LEU A 27 3.17 0.96 25.02
CA LEU A 27 2.41 1.21 23.81
C LEU A 27 0.94 0.90 24.00
N ALA A 28 0.08 1.49 23.16
CA ALA A 28 -1.32 1.14 23.04
C ALA A 28 -1.64 0.80 21.58
N TRP A 29 -2.47 -0.23 21.39
CA TRP A 29 -3.00 -0.57 20.08
C TRP A 29 -4.44 -1.05 20.16
N GLY A 30 -5.19 -0.94 19.08
CA GLY A 30 -6.56 -1.38 18.95
C GLY A 30 -6.93 -1.68 17.51
N GLY A 31 -8.00 -2.42 17.34
CA GLY A 31 -8.49 -2.87 16.05
C GLY A 31 -10.03 -2.88 15.97
N GLU A 32 -10.57 -3.70 15.08
CA GLU A 32 -12.01 -3.79 14.80
C GLU A 32 -12.86 -4.26 15.98
N ASP A 33 -12.28 -4.96 16.93
CA ASP A 33 -12.95 -5.47 18.11
C ASP A 33 -13.23 -4.40 19.19
N GLY A 34 -12.73 -3.18 18.98
CA GLY A 34 -12.90 -2.05 19.92
C GLY A 34 -12.11 -2.19 21.21
N GLU A 35 -11.30 -3.24 21.35
CA GLU A 35 -10.49 -3.46 22.53
C GLU A 35 -9.17 -2.72 22.44
N ILE A 36 -8.86 -1.91 23.45
CA ILE A 36 -7.59 -1.19 23.59
C ILE A 36 -6.66 -2.02 24.45
N ARG A 37 -5.57 -2.45 23.86
CA ARG A 37 -4.53 -3.27 24.49
C ARG A 37 -3.33 -2.42 24.81
N ILE A 38 -2.90 -2.49 26.06
CA ILE A 38 -1.76 -1.75 26.58
C ILE A 38 -0.64 -2.73 26.86
N ILE A 39 0.54 -2.44 26.35
CA ILE A 39 1.74 -3.27 26.55
C ILE A 39 2.79 -2.45 27.27
N ASP A 40 3.21 -2.92 28.43
CA ASP A 40 4.33 -2.37 29.18
C ASP A 40 5.65 -2.83 28.52
N LEU A 41 6.53 -1.89 28.21
CA LEU A 41 7.81 -2.10 27.53
C LEU A 41 9.02 -1.83 28.44
N THR A 42 8.82 -1.72 29.75
CA THR A 42 9.90 -1.36 30.69
C THR A 42 10.96 -2.44 30.80
N GLU A 43 10.56 -3.69 30.75
CA GLU A 43 11.43 -4.88 30.77
C GLU A 43 11.11 -5.76 29.56
N GLN A 44 10.50 -6.91 29.77
CA GLN A 44 9.92 -7.71 28.70
C GLN A 44 8.50 -7.25 28.42
N PRO A 45 8.03 -7.28 27.17
CA PRO A 45 6.66 -6.88 26.84
C PRO A 45 5.65 -7.62 27.68
N LYS A 46 4.84 -6.86 28.38
CA LYS A 46 3.79 -7.39 29.23
C LYS A 46 2.46 -6.72 28.94
N GLN A 47 1.50 -7.52 28.49
CA GLN A 47 0.13 -7.01 28.31
C GLN A 47 -0.49 -6.69 29.68
N LEU A 48 -1.03 -5.48 29.78
CA LEU A 48 -1.84 -5.03 30.90
C LEU A 48 -3.31 -5.41 30.66
N GLU A 49 -4.16 -5.15 31.64
CA GLU A 49 -5.59 -5.37 31.49
C GLU A 49 -6.15 -4.46 30.40
N PRO A 50 -6.77 -5.01 29.33
CA PRO A 50 -7.32 -4.21 28.24
C PRO A 50 -8.64 -3.54 28.68
N PHE A 51 -9.07 -2.54 27.92
CA PHE A 51 -10.39 -1.94 28.06
C PHE A 51 -11.06 -1.77 26.69
N ASN A 52 -12.38 -1.63 26.66
CA ASN A 52 -13.17 -1.59 25.44
C ASN A 52 -13.85 -0.22 25.28
N VAL A 53 -13.89 0.29 24.03
CA VAL A 53 -14.55 1.55 23.65
C VAL A 53 -15.88 1.34 22.91
N GLU A 54 -16.36 0.07 22.88
CA GLU A 54 -17.66 -0.35 22.30
C GLU A 54 -17.80 -0.16 20.78
N ASP A 55 -16.74 0.29 20.08
CA ASP A 55 -16.73 0.52 18.64
C ASP A 55 -15.34 0.21 18.04
N SER A 56 -15.29 -0.10 16.76
CA SER A 56 -14.05 -0.37 16.03
C SER A 56 -13.09 0.83 16.09
N VAL A 57 -11.86 0.57 16.51
CA VAL A 57 -10.81 1.58 16.62
C VAL A 57 -10.20 1.84 15.26
N THR A 58 -10.09 3.10 14.85
CA THR A 58 -9.45 3.49 13.60
C THR A 58 -8.09 4.16 13.81
N LYS A 59 -7.96 4.94 14.87
CA LYS A 59 -6.75 5.72 15.17
C LYS A 59 -6.48 5.76 16.66
N ILE A 60 -5.18 5.74 17.02
CA ILE A 60 -4.72 5.97 18.39
C ILE A 60 -3.58 6.98 18.37
N ARG A 61 -3.59 7.89 19.37
CA ARG A 61 -2.48 8.80 19.68
C ARG A 61 -2.28 8.85 21.19
N ILE A 62 -1.02 8.91 21.62
CA ILE A 62 -0.66 9.00 23.04
C ILE A 62 -0.04 10.36 23.33
N ALA A 63 -0.69 11.14 24.19
CA ALA A 63 -0.21 12.44 24.65
C ALA A 63 0.74 12.31 25.84
N HIS A 64 1.46 13.40 26.12
CA HIS A 64 2.15 13.54 27.38
C HIS A 64 1.17 13.38 28.55
N GLY A 65 1.64 12.82 29.68
CA GLY A 65 0.80 12.59 30.85
C GLY A 65 -0.08 11.34 30.80
N ASN A 66 0.28 10.36 29.94
CA ASN A 66 -0.38 9.05 29.86
C ASN A 66 -1.84 9.09 29.37
N MET A 67 -2.22 10.11 28.61
CA MET A 67 -3.53 10.17 27.99
C MET A 67 -3.51 9.50 26.61
N ILE A 68 -4.46 8.61 26.38
CA ILE A 68 -4.69 7.96 25.08
C ILE A 68 -5.88 8.66 24.43
N VAL A 69 -5.70 9.10 23.20
CA VAL A 69 -6.78 9.61 22.34
C VAL A 69 -7.10 8.56 21.29
N ILE A 70 -8.36 8.15 21.23
CA ILE A 70 -8.84 7.05 20.41
C ILE A 70 -9.90 7.60 19.47
N GLY A 71 -9.74 7.38 18.17
CA GLY A 71 -10.77 7.62 17.17
C GLY A 71 -11.42 6.30 16.76
N THR A 72 -12.73 6.32 16.58
CA THR A 72 -13.52 5.14 16.24
C THR A 72 -14.19 5.23 14.87
N HIS A 73 -14.69 4.10 14.38
CA HIS A 73 -15.30 3.98 13.06
C HIS A 73 -16.66 4.71 12.96
N THR A 74 -17.45 4.72 14.03
CA THR A 74 -18.76 5.43 14.03
C THR A 74 -18.64 6.93 14.29
N GLY A 75 -17.45 7.40 14.70
CA GLY A 75 -17.14 8.82 14.84
C GLY A 75 -17.12 9.32 16.27
N ASP A 76 -16.85 8.47 17.23
CA ASP A 76 -16.54 8.91 18.58
C ASP A 76 -15.02 9.09 18.73
N ILE A 77 -14.65 10.13 19.47
CA ILE A 77 -13.28 10.36 19.94
C ILE A 77 -13.29 10.30 21.46
N HIS A 78 -12.43 9.43 21.99
CA HIS A 78 -12.32 9.21 23.42
C HIS A 78 -10.96 9.63 23.95
N GLY A 79 -10.93 10.25 25.12
CA GLY A 79 -9.74 10.44 25.92
C GLY A 79 -9.77 9.49 27.13
N HIS A 80 -8.75 8.65 27.26
CA HIS A 80 -8.60 7.69 28.34
C HIS A 80 -7.26 7.82 29.04
N GLU A 81 -7.19 7.38 30.29
CA GLU A 81 -5.93 7.14 30.97
C GLU A 81 -5.33 5.79 30.54
N ARG A 82 -4.02 5.61 30.75
CA ARG A 82 -3.30 4.36 30.44
C ARG A 82 -4.01 3.09 30.96
N LEU A 83 -4.66 3.15 32.12
CA LEU A 83 -5.34 2.02 32.75
C LEU A 83 -6.85 2.00 32.48
N GLY A 84 -7.31 2.63 31.39
CA GLY A 84 -8.70 2.60 30.95
C GLY A 84 -9.64 3.57 31.64
N GLY A 85 -9.12 4.45 32.53
CA GLY A 85 -9.93 5.49 33.14
C GLY A 85 -10.46 6.47 32.10
N HIS A 86 -11.78 6.48 31.86
CA HIS A 86 -12.41 7.40 30.91
C HIS A 86 -12.32 8.84 31.42
N ARG A 87 -11.86 9.76 30.56
CA ARG A 87 -11.76 11.20 30.85
C ARG A 87 -12.83 12.01 30.13
N TRP A 88 -12.97 11.78 28.84
CA TRP A 88 -13.94 12.51 28.02
C TRP A 88 -14.26 11.73 26.74
N SER A 89 -15.43 12.04 26.15
CA SER A 89 -15.82 11.58 24.81
C SER A 89 -16.44 12.72 24.05
N GLN A 90 -16.24 12.72 22.74
CA GLN A 90 -16.83 13.66 21.80
C GLN A 90 -17.30 12.89 20.57
N SER A 91 -18.52 13.15 20.11
CA SER A 91 -19.05 12.56 18.88
C SER A 91 -18.86 13.53 17.72
N ILE A 92 -18.23 13.05 16.64
CA ILE A 92 -17.97 13.82 15.42
C ILE A 92 -18.83 13.35 14.24
N GLY A 93 -19.45 12.19 14.35
CA GLY A 93 -20.31 11.62 13.32
C GLY A 93 -19.58 11.08 12.09
N GLY A 94 -19.90 9.85 11.69
CA GLY A 94 -19.44 9.28 10.42
C GLY A 94 -18.01 8.76 10.37
N GLY A 95 -17.35 8.52 11.52
CA GLY A 95 -16.00 7.94 11.55
C GLY A 95 -14.89 8.95 11.82
N CYS A 96 -13.74 8.46 12.30
CA CYS A 96 -12.52 9.23 12.49
C CYS A 96 -11.50 8.81 11.43
N ASP A 97 -11.43 9.54 10.32
CA ASP A 97 -10.53 9.21 9.20
C ASP A 97 -9.09 9.61 9.50
N HIS A 98 -8.90 10.78 10.09
CA HIS A 98 -7.59 11.28 10.50
C HIS A 98 -7.61 11.75 11.94
N LEU A 99 -6.57 11.41 12.68
CA LEU A 99 -6.34 11.85 14.05
C LEU A 99 -4.86 12.21 14.20
N GLU A 100 -4.59 13.49 14.43
CA GLU A 100 -3.25 14.00 14.67
C GLU A 100 -3.20 14.86 15.92
N MET A 101 -2.01 15.01 16.48
CA MET A 101 -1.81 15.74 17.71
C MET A 101 -0.53 16.58 17.66
N SER A 102 -0.55 17.76 18.32
CA SER A 102 0.66 18.55 18.50
C SER A 102 1.72 17.81 19.33
N GLY A 103 2.99 18.18 19.19
CA GLY A 103 4.09 17.49 19.88
C GLY A 103 4.00 17.56 21.41
N ASP A 104 3.30 18.56 21.96
CA ASP A 104 3.03 18.71 23.40
C ASP A 104 1.70 18.09 23.84
N GLY A 105 0.90 17.56 22.89
CA GLY A 105 -0.40 16.97 23.14
C GLY A 105 -1.53 17.94 23.46
N THR A 106 -1.31 19.25 23.38
CA THR A 106 -2.31 20.26 23.77
C THR A 106 -3.39 20.50 22.72
N ILE A 107 -3.09 20.20 21.45
CA ILE A 107 -3.99 20.32 20.30
C ILE A 107 -4.21 18.94 19.68
N ILE A 108 -5.47 18.58 19.55
CA ILE A 108 -5.91 17.36 18.88
C ILE A 108 -6.74 17.80 17.68
N GLY A 109 -6.36 17.37 16.48
CA GLY A 109 -7.12 17.58 15.25
C GLY A 109 -7.62 16.26 14.71
N CYS A 110 -8.86 16.20 14.27
CA CYS A 110 -9.41 15.04 13.59
C CYS A 110 -10.27 15.45 12.39
N ILE A 111 -10.25 14.65 11.34
CA ILE A 111 -11.16 14.76 10.21
C ILE A 111 -12.21 13.66 10.37
N ASP A 112 -13.48 14.06 10.33
CA ASP A 112 -14.62 13.15 10.43
C ASP A 112 -14.95 12.50 9.06
N GLY A 113 -15.82 11.48 9.06
CA GLY A 113 -16.25 10.79 7.84
C GLY A 113 -17.06 11.68 6.87
N ALA A 114 -17.51 12.85 7.31
CA ALA A 114 -18.09 13.90 6.45
C ALA A 114 -17.03 14.89 5.95
N ARG A 115 -15.74 14.56 6.13
CA ARG A 115 -14.58 15.36 5.69
C ARG A 115 -14.47 16.73 6.30
N ASN A 116 -14.89 16.92 7.56
CA ASN A 116 -14.73 18.16 8.31
C ASN A 116 -13.65 18.02 9.37
N LEU A 117 -12.91 19.11 9.62
CA LEU A 117 -11.93 19.19 10.69
C LEU A 117 -12.59 19.60 12.01
N HIS A 118 -12.30 18.88 13.07
CA HIS A 118 -12.59 19.23 14.45
C HIS A 118 -11.28 19.42 15.21
N ILE A 119 -11.21 20.47 16.03
CA ILE A 119 -10.03 20.81 16.83
C ILE A 119 -10.42 20.78 18.30
N TYR A 120 -9.73 19.96 19.08
CA TYR A 120 -9.96 19.82 20.51
C TYR A 120 -8.70 20.20 21.32
N SER A 121 -8.92 20.59 22.56
CA SER A 121 -7.84 20.63 23.55
C SER A 121 -7.57 19.23 24.12
N GLU A 122 -6.47 19.08 24.87
CA GLU A 122 -6.12 17.86 25.62
C GLU A 122 -7.25 17.33 26.52
N ASN A 123 -8.12 18.23 27.00
CA ASN A 123 -9.25 17.89 27.86
C ASN A 123 -10.56 17.63 27.09
N GLY A 124 -10.50 17.44 25.78
CA GLY A 124 -11.65 17.15 24.93
C GLY A 124 -12.57 18.34 24.68
N LEU A 125 -12.16 19.58 25.03
CA LEU A 125 -12.97 20.77 24.75
C LEU A 125 -12.80 21.16 23.28
N LEU A 126 -13.92 21.28 22.55
CA LEU A 126 -13.93 21.76 21.18
C LEU A 126 -13.42 23.22 21.13
N ARG A 127 -12.32 23.46 20.42
CA ARG A 127 -11.74 24.78 20.18
C ARG A 127 -12.23 25.39 18.88
N GLY A 128 -12.39 24.57 17.86
CA GLY A 128 -12.82 25.01 16.55
C GLY A 128 -13.30 23.88 15.66
N LYS A 129 -14.02 24.28 14.62
CA LYS A 129 -14.49 23.40 13.57
C LYS A 129 -14.24 24.09 12.22
N PHE A 130 -13.80 23.34 11.23
CA PHE A 130 -13.59 23.86 9.89
C PHE A 130 -14.16 22.92 8.86
N SER A 131 -14.96 23.47 7.94
CA SER A 131 -15.63 22.72 6.88
C SER A 131 -15.45 23.50 5.58
N SER A 132 -14.72 22.95 4.63
CA SER A 132 -14.55 23.55 3.30
C SER A 132 -13.95 22.51 2.34
N GLY A 133 -14.74 22.09 1.37
CA GLY A 133 -14.35 20.98 0.49
C GLY A 133 -14.33 19.63 1.24
N GLU A 134 -13.90 18.60 0.57
CA GLU A 134 -13.70 17.27 1.15
C GLU A 134 -12.26 17.14 1.67
N LEU A 135 -12.05 17.33 2.97
CA LEU A 135 -10.72 17.28 3.57
C LEU A 135 -10.16 15.85 3.55
N VAL A 136 -8.94 15.69 3.03
CA VAL A 136 -8.28 14.38 2.86
C VAL A 136 -6.95 14.27 3.60
N LEU A 137 -6.34 15.38 4.01
CA LEU A 137 -5.06 15.40 4.72
C LEU A 137 -5.09 16.41 5.86
N LEU A 138 -4.39 16.05 6.95
CA LEU A 138 -4.20 16.89 8.12
C LEU A 138 -2.73 16.87 8.55
N ALA A 139 -2.15 18.03 8.77
CA ALA A 139 -0.88 18.19 9.45
C ALA A 139 -1.01 19.21 10.58
N ILE A 140 -0.34 18.94 11.71
CA ILE A 140 -0.33 19.86 12.87
C ILE A 140 1.10 20.28 13.13
N ALA A 141 1.31 21.57 13.33
CA ALA A 141 2.59 22.10 13.75
C ALA A 141 2.98 21.52 15.12
N ARG A 142 4.24 21.12 15.29
CA ARG A 142 4.71 20.46 16.51
C ARG A 142 4.45 21.29 17.79
N ASP A 143 4.50 22.60 17.68
CA ASP A 143 4.24 23.55 18.78
C ASP A 143 2.73 23.88 18.96
N GLY A 144 1.84 23.22 18.22
CA GLY A 144 0.40 23.44 18.29
C GLY A 144 -0.08 24.80 17.78
N THR A 145 0.78 25.61 17.15
CA THR A 145 0.41 26.97 16.69
C THR A 145 -0.42 26.97 15.43
N GLY A 146 -0.35 25.95 14.59
CA GLY A 146 -1.03 25.88 13.31
C GLY A 146 -1.46 24.48 12.90
N LEU A 147 -2.52 24.41 12.10
CA LEU A 147 -3.00 23.21 11.43
C LEU A 147 -3.07 23.48 9.94
N ALA A 148 -2.68 22.52 9.12
CA ALA A 148 -2.86 22.55 7.68
C ALA A 148 -3.79 21.41 7.27
N VAL A 149 -4.77 21.71 6.43
CA VAL A 149 -5.66 20.73 5.82
C VAL A 149 -5.62 20.87 4.32
N ALA A 150 -5.64 19.75 3.61
CA ALA A 150 -5.81 19.71 2.17
C ALA A 150 -7.16 19.07 1.83
N ASP A 151 -7.83 19.59 0.81
CA ASP A 151 -9.04 18.98 0.25
C ASP A 151 -8.70 18.10 -0.98
N ASP A 152 -9.68 17.34 -1.44
CA ASP A 152 -9.59 16.44 -2.61
C ASP A 152 -9.32 17.16 -3.93
N SER A 153 -9.58 18.47 -3.97
CA SER A 153 -9.32 19.34 -5.13
C SER A 153 -7.91 19.95 -5.11
N GLY A 154 -7.06 19.62 -4.11
CA GLY A 154 -5.70 20.12 -3.96
C GLY A 154 -5.58 21.50 -3.32
N ASN A 155 -6.67 22.07 -2.79
CA ASN A 155 -6.55 23.31 -2.04
C ASN A 155 -6.03 23.04 -0.63
N VAL A 156 -5.11 23.87 -0.16
CA VAL A 156 -4.56 23.80 1.20
C VAL A 156 -4.98 25.01 2.00
N ARG A 157 -5.40 24.80 3.23
CA ARG A 157 -5.78 25.86 4.16
C ARG A 157 -5.00 25.71 5.46
N VAL A 158 -4.38 26.79 5.88
CA VAL A 158 -3.66 26.85 7.15
C VAL A 158 -4.48 27.65 8.14
N LEU A 159 -4.72 27.05 9.30
CA LEU A 159 -5.58 27.52 10.37
C LEU A 159 -4.77 27.78 11.64
N ASP A 160 -5.29 28.61 12.53
CA ASP A 160 -4.81 28.67 13.91
C ASP A 160 -5.40 27.54 14.77
N SER A 161 -4.95 27.43 16.02
CA SER A 161 -5.42 26.40 16.97
C SER A 161 -6.89 26.51 17.37
N ASN A 162 -7.61 27.55 16.93
CA ASN A 162 -9.04 27.74 17.12
C ASN A 162 -9.84 27.51 15.83
N GLY A 163 -9.19 27.13 14.73
CA GLY A 163 -9.84 26.88 13.45
C GLY A 163 -10.05 28.14 12.59
N ASN A 164 -9.47 29.28 12.96
CA ASN A 164 -9.56 30.47 12.12
C ASN A 164 -8.56 30.38 10.97
N LEU A 165 -9.02 30.68 9.76
CA LEU A 165 -8.19 30.68 8.56
C LEU A 165 -7.11 31.76 8.65
N ARG A 166 -5.84 31.36 8.47
CA ARG A 166 -4.69 32.26 8.33
C ARG A 166 -4.42 32.60 6.88
N TRP A 167 -4.28 31.56 6.06
CA TRP A 167 -4.06 31.71 4.62
C TRP A 167 -4.48 30.41 3.89
N SER A 168 -4.59 30.50 2.57
CA SER A 168 -4.91 29.37 1.71
C SER A 168 -4.06 29.36 0.44
N ARG A 169 -3.73 28.17 -0.02
CA ARG A 169 -3.25 27.87 -1.36
C ARG A 169 -4.39 27.27 -2.15
N LEU A 170 -4.66 27.79 -3.34
CA LEU A 170 -5.62 27.22 -4.26
C LEU A 170 -4.91 26.33 -5.27
N ALA A 171 -5.57 25.30 -5.74
CA ALA A 171 -5.10 24.47 -6.84
C ALA A 171 -4.81 25.33 -8.07
N GLU A 172 -3.71 25.05 -8.76
CA GLU A 172 -3.27 25.82 -9.94
C GLU A 172 -3.71 25.18 -11.26
N SER A 173 -3.94 23.85 -11.24
CA SER A 173 -4.36 23.09 -12.41
C SER A 173 -5.87 23.13 -12.60
N GLU A 174 -6.33 23.38 -13.84
CA GLU A 174 -7.74 23.30 -14.21
C GLU A 174 -8.25 21.85 -14.20
N ASP A 175 -7.36 20.87 -14.42
CA ASP A 175 -7.67 19.44 -14.40
C ASP A 175 -7.75 18.85 -12.97
N GLY A 176 -7.50 19.69 -11.96
CA GLY A 176 -7.44 19.29 -10.55
C GLY A 176 -6.03 18.89 -10.12
N GLU A 177 -5.85 18.89 -8.82
CA GLU A 177 -4.61 18.49 -8.15
C GLU A 177 -4.92 17.62 -6.93
N THR A 178 -3.95 16.85 -6.50
CA THR A 178 -3.97 16.19 -5.18
C THR A 178 -2.75 16.60 -4.37
N ILE A 179 -2.91 16.71 -3.06
CA ILE A 179 -1.79 16.90 -2.13
C ILE A 179 -1.48 15.51 -1.53
N SER A 180 -0.33 14.98 -1.87
CA SER A 180 0.06 13.64 -1.44
C SER A 180 0.72 13.61 -0.06
N ALA A 181 1.42 14.67 0.32
CA ALA A 181 2.04 14.81 1.64
C ALA A 181 2.23 16.27 2.02
N MET A 182 2.21 16.58 3.32
CA MET A 182 2.54 17.90 3.84
C MET A 182 3.08 17.83 5.27
N CYS A 183 3.98 18.75 5.62
CA CYS A 183 4.46 18.90 6.98
C CYS A 183 4.84 20.34 7.31
N PHE A 184 4.69 20.72 8.59
CA PHE A 184 5.22 21.97 9.11
C PHE A 184 6.69 21.87 9.44
N MET A 185 7.44 22.89 9.07
CA MET A 185 8.84 23.07 9.44
C MET A 185 8.96 23.77 10.80
N HIS A 186 10.14 23.72 11.40
CA HIS A 186 10.42 24.37 12.68
C HIS A 186 10.25 25.89 12.67
N ASP A 187 10.40 26.52 11.52
CA ASP A 187 10.20 27.97 11.32
C ASP A 187 8.75 28.37 11.07
N GLY A 188 7.83 27.40 11.13
CA GLY A 188 6.41 27.59 10.86
C GLY A 188 6.04 27.63 9.36
N SER A 189 7.00 27.45 8.46
CA SER A 189 6.72 27.26 7.04
C SER A 189 6.08 25.89 6.81
N LEU A 190 5.31 25.75 5.73
CA LEU A 190 4.70 24.49 5.30
C LEU A 190 5.41 24.00 4.04
N ILE A 191 5.79 22.73 4.03
CA ILE A 191 6.20 22.03 2.81
C ILE A 191 5.08 21.06 2.44
N LEU A 192 4.76 21.02 1.15
CA LEU A 192 3.76 20.11 0.59
C LEU A 192 4.23 19.53 -0.74
N CYS A 193 3.75 18.35 -1.08
CA CYS A 193 3.91 17.74 -2.38
C CYS A 193 2.55 17.69 -3.08
N ARG A 194 2.50 18.18 -4.30
CA ARG A 194 1.30 18.15 -5.16
C ARG A 194 1.52 17.32 -6.41
N GLU A 195 0.43 16.78 -6.93
CA GLU A 195 0.37 16.06 -8.20
C GLU A 195 -0.82 16.54 -9.00
N VAL A 196 -0.60 16.88 -10.28
CA VAL A 196 -1.67 17.27 -11.21
C VAL A 196 -2.37 16.00 -11.71
N LEU A 197 -3.69 15.99 -11.71
CA LEU A 197 -4.49 14.83 -12.10
C LEU A 197 -4.69 14.72 -13.63
N GLY A 198 -4.45 15.79 -14.40
CA GLY A 198 -4.62 15.85 -15.84
C GLY A 198 -3.48 15.17 -16.61
N ILE A 199 -3.82 14.64 -17.78
CA ILE A 199 -2.87 14.02 -18.72
C ILE A 199 -2.39 15.07 -19.76
N THR A 200 -3.08 16.19 -19.89
CA THR A 200 -2.74 17.24 -20.85
C THR A 200 -1.43 17.93 -20.48
N PRO A 201 -0.47 18.08 -21.42
CA PRO A 201 0.73 18.85 -21.16
C PRO A 201 0.38 20.27 -20.72
N SER A 202 0.69 20.61 -19.50
CA SER A 202 0.48 21.94 -18.92
C SER A 202 1.82 22.65 -18.75
N GLU A 203 1.77 23.99 -18.56
CA GLU A 203 2.97 24.77 -18.20
C GLU A 203 3.40 24.48 -16.73
N ILE A 204 2.57 23.79 -15.97
CA ILE A 204 2.79 23.45 -14.57
C ILE A 204 3.44 22.05 -14.49
N PRO A 205 4.51 21.84 -13.70
CA PRO A 205 5.08 20.53 -13.46
C PRO A 205 4.04 19.53 -12.97
N GLN A 206 4.10 18.29 -13.44
CA GLN A 206 3.10 17.28 -13.08
C GLN A 206 3.16 16.94 -11.59
N ILE A 207 4.36 16.76 -11.05
CA ILE A 207 4.57 16.54 -9.61
C ILE A 207 5.54 17.61 -9.12
N ALA A 208 5.19 18.31 -8.06
CA ALA A 208 6.07 19.33 -7.51
C ALA A 208 6.03 19.34 -5.98
N ILE A 209 7.15 19.75 -5.40
CA ILE A 209 7.25 20.07 -3.98
C ILE A 209 7.30 21.58 -3.82
N GLU A 210 6.52 22.11 -2.89
CA GLU A 210 6.38 23.53 -2.66
C GLU A 210 6.68 23.88 -1.21
N ARG A 211 7.35 25.00 -0.99
CA ARG A 211 7.54 25.61 0.33
C ARG A 211 6.78 26.92 0.45
N TRP A 212 5.97 27.01 1.48
CA TRP A 212 5.11 28.17 1.79
C TRP A 212 5.54 28.78 3.12
N SER A 213 5.73 30.07 3.15
CA SER A 213 6.04 30.79 4.39
C SER A 213 4.89 30.73 5.40
N SER A 214 5.15 31.08 6.65
CA SER A 214 4.13 31.12 7.70
C SER A 214 3.00 32.13 7.45
N ILE A 215 3.19 33.05 6.49
CA ILE A 215 2.18 34.04 6.07
C ILE A 215 1.51 33.71 4.74
N GLY A 216 1.80 32.56 4.14
CA GLY A 216 1.14 32.06 2.93
C GLY A 216 1.73 32.54 1.60
N GLU A 217 3.02 32.88 1.58
CA GLU A 217 3.75 33.18 0.35
C GLU A 217 4.54 31.95 -0.11
N ARG A 218 4.39 31.52 -1.37
CA ARG A 218 5.20 30.46 -1.95
C ARG A 218 6.63 30.97 -2.15
N THR A 219 7.56 30.40 -1.39
CA THR A 219 8.97 30.81 -1.42
C THR A 219 9.79 30.01 -2.42
N HIS A 220 9.49 28.70 -2.58
CA HIS A 220 10.17 27.80 -3.49
C HIS A 220 9.17 26.80 -4.08
N SER A 221 9.49 26.30 -5.27
CA SER A 221 8.74 25.24 -5.94
C SER A 221 9.70 24.49 -6.87
N GLU A 222 9.82 23.18 -6.70
CA GLU A 222 10.69 22.34 -7.48
C GLU A 222 9.93 21.13 -8.01
N GLU A 223 10.23 20.74 -9.26
CA GLU A 223 9.70 19.54 -9.88
C GLU A 223 10.39 18.30 -9.31
N ILE A 224 9.62 17.22 -9.13
CA ILE A 224 10.13 15.92 -8.68
C ILE A 224 9.57 14.81 -9.56
N ASP A 225 10.36 13.73 -9.71
CA ASP A 225 10.04 12.64 -10.64
C ASP A 225 8.97 11.67 -10.12
N SER A 226 8.79 11.61 -8.80
CA SER A 226 7.89 10.67 -8.17
C SER A 226 7.13 11.31 -7.00
N ARG A 227 5.87 10.94 -6.86
CA ARG A 227 4.98 11.40 -5.79
C ARG A 227 5.58 11.09 -4.41
N CYS A 228 5.61 12.11 -3.53
CA CYS A 228 5.98 11.94 -2.13
C CYS A 228 4.84 11.29 -1.36
N VAL A 229 5.10 10.14 -0.75
CA VAL A 229 4.14 9.41 0.09
C VAL A 229 4.23 9.87 1.55
N ARG A 230 5.46 10.19 2.01
CA ARG A 230 5.72 10.64 3.36
C ARG A 230 6.69 11.80 3.38
N LEU A 231 6.37 12.81 4.17
CA LEU A 231 7.18 14.01 4.32
C LEU A 231 7.35 14.31 5.80
N ILE A 232 8.59 14.44 6.25
CA ILE A 232 8.90 14.80 7.63
C ILE A 232 9.84 16.00 7.69
N PRO A 233 9.71 16.88 8.70
CA PRO A 233 10.62 17.99 8.85
C PRO A 233 12.02 17.52 9.28
N ASP A 234 13.05 18.14 8.72
CA ASP A 234 14.45 18.04 9.15
C ASP A 234 14.98 19.41 9.61
N ARG A 235 16.22 19.46 10.14
CA ARG A 235 16.81 20.68 10.72
C ARG A 235 16.81 21.87 9.78
N MET A 236 17.17 21.65 8.52
CA MET A 236 17.32 22.70 7.50
C MET A 236 16.33 22.59 6.35
N GLY A 237 15.57 21.51 6.30
CA GLY A 237 14.65 21.22 5.21
C GLY A 237 13.74 20.06 5.57
N ALA A 238 13.49 19.15 4.63
CA ALA A 238 12.61 18.01 4.85
C ALA A 238 13.22 16.71 4.30
N ILE A 239 12.67 15.59 4.73
CA ILE A 239 12.99 14.27 4.19
C ILE A 239 11.71 13.73 3.54
N CYS A 240 11.84 13.29 2.29
CA CYS A 240 10.75 12.72 1.50
C CYS A 240 10.96 11.22 1.30
N GLY A 241 9.90 10.45 1.51
CA GLY A 241 9.80 9.07 1.03
C GLY A 241 8.86 9.03 -0.17
N HIS A 242 9.31 8.47 -1.29
CA HIS A 242 8.60 8.49 -2.56
C HIS A 242 7.95 7.15 -2.88
N PHE A 243 6.95 7.20 -3.75
CA PHE A 243 6.24 6.01 -4.22
C PHE A 243 7.15 5.06 -5.02
N ASP A 244 8.16 5.57 -5.73
CA ASP A 244 9.14 4.77 -6.46
C ASP A 244 10.27 4.18 -5.59
N GLY A 245 10.14 4.29 -4.26
CA GLY A 245 11.12 3.78 -3.30
C GLY A 245 12.29 4.72 -2.99
N THR A 246 12.35 5.91 -3.60
CA THR A 246 13.42 6.88 -3.34
C THR A 246 13.20 7.57 -1.99
N VAL A 247 14.28 7.68 -1.20
CA VAL A 247 14.36 8.55 -0.02
C VAL A 247 15.26 9.73 -0.36
N MET A 248 14.71 10.93 -0.22
CA MET A 248 15.34 12.16 -0.66
C MET A 248 15.42 13.17 0.49
N MET A 249 16.53 13.86 0.62
CA MET A 249 16.69 15.00 1.49
C MET A 249 16.52 16.29 0.69
N LEU A 250 15.78 17.23 1.28
CA LEU A 250 15.55 18.57 0.75
C LEU A 250 16.18 19.58 1.70
N ASP A 251 16.91 20.54 1.16
CA ASP A 251 17.41 21.67 1.94
C ASP A 251 16.34 22.79 2.07
N SER A 252 16.73 23.92 2.63
CA SER A 252 15.84 25.08 2.82
C SER A 252 15.34 25.72 1.53
N GLU A 253 16.03 25.49 0.41
CA GLU A 253 15.71 26.01 -0.93
C GLU A 253 15.05 24.93 -1.81
N LEU A 254 14.74 23.76 -1.22
CA LEU A 254 14.22 22.55 -1.87
C LEU A 254 15.20 21.90 -2.86
N ASN A 255 16.52 22.18 -2.78
CA ASN A 255 17.50 21.40 -3.52
C ASN A 255 17.44 19.93 -3.06
N GLN A 256 17.45 19.03 -4.04
CA GLN A 256 17.17 17.62 -3.87
C GLN A 256 18.46 16.81 -3.80
N GLU A 257 18.59 15.96 -2.77
CA GLU A 257 19.68 14.99 -2.65
C GLU A 257 19.10 13.60 -2.38
N VAL A 258 19.33 12.66 -3.30
CA VAL A 258 18.92 11.26 -3.13
C VAL A 258 19.83 10.60 -2.09
N MET A 259 19.25 10.13 -0.99
CA MET A 259 19.97 9.46 0.08
C MET A 259 20.06 7.96 -0.12
N TRP A 260 18.95 7.36 -0.56
CA TRP A 260 18.83 5.91 -0.70
C TRP A 260 17.61 5.56 -1.55
N LYS A 261 17.60 4.34 -2.10
CA LYS A 261 16.47 3.84 -2.88
C LYS A 261 16.16 2.39 -2.54
N SER A 262 14.88 2.13 -2.23
CA SER A 262 14.30 0.79 -2.14
C SER A 262 13.82 0.32 -3.52
N MET A 263 13.66 -0.98 -3.70
CA MET A 263 12.94 -1.54 -4.84
C MET A 263 11.41 -1.35 -4.74
N TYR A 264 10.91 -1.01 -3.56
CA TYR A 264 9.48 -0.91 -3.26
C TYR A 264 9.14 0.49 -2.73
N SER A 265 7.87 0.85 -2.86
CA SER A 265 7.34 2.11 -2.35
C SER A 265 7.67 2.30 -0.86
N ILE A 266 7.98 3.54 -0.49
CA ILE A 266 8.13 3.91 0.91
C ILE A 266 6.74 4.05 1.54
N SER A 267 6.53 3.41 2.67
CA SER A 267 5.28 3.51 3.44
C SER A 267 5.36 4.52 4.58
N ASP A 268 6.47 4.55 5.32
CA ASP A 268 6.69 5.54 6.38
C ASP A 268 8.19 5.85 6.55
N ILE A 269 8.49 7.03 7.09
CA ILE A 269 9.85 7.47 7.42
C ILE A 269 9.86 8.15 8.78
N ARG A 270 10.95 7.97 9.54
CA ARG A 270 11.19 8.62 10.84
C ARG A 270 12.65 9.00 10.99
N ARG A 271 12.89 10.11 11.68
CA ARG A 271 14.25 10.53 12.05
C ARG A 271 14.73 9.76 13.28
N HIS A 272 15.98 9.28 13.25
CA HIS A 272 16.67 8.67 14.38
C HIS A 272 18.10 9.22 14.48
N GLY A 273 18.33 10.20 15.34
CA GLY A 273 19.60 10.90 15.41
C GLY A 273 19.96 11.59 14.07
N GLU A 274 21.10 11.22 13.49
CA GLU A 274 21.51 11.66 12.14
C GLU A 274 20.99 10.71 11.05
N ASP A 275 20.54 9.50 11.42
CA ASP A 275 20.05 8.48 10.50
C ASP A 275 18.55 8.60 10.28
N ILE A 276 18.03 7.83 9.35
CA ILE A 276 16.61 7.74 8.98
C ILE A 276 16.17 6.30 9.07
N LEU A 277 15.02 6.09 9.68
CA LEU A 277 14.30 4.82 9.64
C LEU A 277 13.29 4.88 8.49
N VAL A 278 13.30 3.86 7.67
CA VAL A 278 12.50 3.78 6.45
C VAL A 278 11.73 2.47 6.46
N ALA A 279 10.41 2.55 6.40
CA ALA A 279 9.55 1.40 6.17
C ALA A 279 9.30 1.26 4.66
N SER A 280 9.58 0.10 4.14
CA SER A 280 9.34 -0.23 2.74
C SER A 280 9.09 -1.74 2.63
N TRP A 281 7.92 -2.09 2.10
CA TRP A 281 7.47 -3.46 1.98
C TRP A 281 7.46 -4.21 3.33
N PHE A 282 8.16 -5.35 3.45
CA PHE A 282 8.25 -6.14 4.68
C PHE A 282 9.40 -5.69 5.60
N TYR A 283 10.08 -4.60 5.27
CA TYR A 283 11.32 -4.24 5.96
C TYR A 283 11.23 -2.87 6.63
N LEU A 284 11.87 -2.78 7.78
CA LEU A 284 12.34 -1.54 8.36
C LEU A 284 13.84 -1.43 8.10
N TYR A 285 14.26 -0.34 7.48
CA TYR A 285 15.67 -0.03 7.22
C TYR A 285 16.14 1.10 8.13
N ARG A 286 17.41 1.05 8.53
CA ARG A 286 18.14 2.20 9.06
C ARG A 286 19.13 2.67 8.00
N ILE A 287 18.99 3.90 7.58
CA ILE A 287 19.77 4.51 6.52
C ILE A 287 20.61 5.64 7.11
N SER A 288 21.91 5.59 6.92
CA SER A 288 22.83 6.68 7.24
C SER A 288 23.09 7.53 6.00
N PRO A 289 23.06 8.87 6.11
CA PRO A 289 23.40 9.75 4.99
C PRO A 289 24.80 9.52 4.41
N SER A 290 25.74 9.04 5.23
CA SER A 290 27.15 8.84 4.85
C SER A 290 27.50 7.42 4.41
N GLU A 291 26.78 6.42 4.92
CA GLU A 291 27.12 4.99 4.75
C GLU A 291 26.06 4.21 3.96
N GLY A 292 24.89 4.81 3.73
CA GLY A 292 23.75 4.14 3.12
C GLY A 292 23.04 3.21 4.10
N GLU A 293 22.64 2.01 3.68
CA GLU A 293 21.96 1.03 4.53
C GLU A 293 22.87 0.51 5.63
N VAL A 294 22.52 0.82 6.88
CA VAL A 294 23.22 0.34 8.08
C VAL A 294 22.74 -1.06 8.46
N TRP A 295 21.42 -1.24 8.52
CA TRP A 295 20.78 -2.51 8.76
C TRP A 295 19.31 -2.52 8.27
N ARG A 296 18.75 -3.71 8.14
CA ARG A 296 17.32 -3.94 7.95
C ARG A 296 16.78 -4.93 8.98
N CYS A 297 15.50 -4.80 9.29
CA CYS A 297 14.71 -5.75 10.10
C CYS A 297 13.53 -6.21 9.28
N GLU A 298 13.35 -7.51 9.11
CA GLU A 298 12.22 -8.09 8.37
C GLU A 298 11.02 -8.26 9.30
N HIS A 299 9.83 -7.87 8.80
CA HIS A 299 8.54 -8.04 9.48
C HIS A 299 7.69 -9.08 8.75
N THR A 300 6.79 -9.74 9.45
CA THR A 300 5.92 -10.78 8.87
C THR A 300 4.84 -10.25 7.91
N GLY A 301 4.44 -8.99 8.05
CA GLY A 301 3.49 -8.29 7.18
C GLY A 301 4.11 -7.05 6.54
N LEU A 302 3.39 -6.40 5.62
CA LEU A 302 3.80 -5.13 5.03
C LEU A 302 3.93 -4.07 6.13
N VAL A 303 5.11 -3.47 6.27
CA VAL A 303 5.32 -2.42 7.28
C VAL A 303 4.67 -1.13 6.82
N GLU A 304 3.58 -0.73 7.47
CA GLU A 304 2.84 0.48 7.12
C GLU A 304 3.24 1.68 7.96
N ARG A 305 3.65 1.45 9.21
CA ARG A 305 3.87 2.53 10.17
C ARG A 305 5.10 2.29 11.03
N ILE A 306 5.81 3.37 11.28
CA ILE A 306 6.87 3.45 12.26
C ILE A 306 6.41 4.36 13.38
N VAL A 307 6.29 3.84 14.58
CA VAL A 307 5.93 4.62 15.76
C VAL A 307 7.14 4.69 16.68
N ALA A 308 7.45 5.87 17.21
CA ALA A 308 8.62 6.08 18.01
C ALA A 308 8.30 6.95 19.24
N ASN A 309 8.97 6.69 20.35
CA ASN A 309 8.94 7.58 21.50
C ASN A 309 9.68 8.92 21.20
N SER A 310 9.63 9.87 22.14
CA SER A 310 10.09 11.24 21.90
C SER A 310 11.57 11.36 21.54
N ASP A 311 12.44 10.48 22.04
CA ASP A 311 13.87 10.48 21.77
C ASP A 311 14.29 9.49 20.68
N GLY A 312 13.34 8.72 20.13
CA GLY A 312 13.59 7.74 19.08
C GLY A 312 14.37 6.49 19.52
N SER A 313 14.55 6.28 20.81
CA SER A 313 15.27 5.11 21.34
C SER A 313 14.44 3.82 21.32
N ARG A 314 13.12 3.95 21.16
CA ARG A 314 12.20 2.84 21.09
C ARG A 314 11.32 2.98 19.85
N ILE A 315 11.43 1.99 18.99
CA ILE A 315 10.71 1.93 17.74
C ILE A 315 9.75 0.75 17.80
N VAL A 316 8.54 0.99 17.36
CA VAL A 316 7.54 -0.03 17.17
C VAL A 316 7.08 0.03 15.73
N ILE A 317 7.05 -1.10 15.06
CA ILE A 317 6.46 -1.23 13.73
C ILE A 317 5.28 -2.18 13.77
N SER A 318 4.29 -1.85 12.99
CA SER A 318 3.15 -2.70 12.69
C SER A 318 2.90 -2.68 11.19
N GLY A 319 2.35 -3.75 10.68
CA GLY A 319 2.03 -3.87 9.27
C GLY A 319 0.71 -4.58 9.07
N ASP A 320 0.11 -4.38 7.89
CA ASP A 320 -1.04 -5.16 7.47
C ASP A 320 -0.55 -6.54 7.04
N ASN A 321 -0.94 -7.57 7.78
CA ASN A 321 -0.74 -8.93 7.34
C ASN A 321 -1.84 -9.29 6.34
N GLN A 322 -1.61 -8.96 5.06
CA GLN A 322 -2.55 -9.30 3.98
C GLN A 322 -2.56 -10.80 3.64
N ASN A 323 -1.80 -11.59 4.39
CA ASN A 323 -1.66 -13.00 4.17
C ASN A 323 -2.52 -13.81 5.15
N ASP A 324 -3.71 -14.20 4.69
CA ASP A 324 -4.66 -15.01 5.45
C ASP A 324 -4.14 -16.42 5.85
N TYR A 325 -3.05 -16.89 5.23
CA TYR A 325 -2.48 -18.20 5.54
C TYR A 325 -1.71 -18.22 6.86
N THR A 326 -1.06 -17.12 7.21
CA THR A 326 -0.30 -17.06 8.46
C THR A 326 -1.14 -16.59 9.63
N ARG A 327 -2.18 -15.75 9.40
CA ARG A 327 -3.03 -15.09 10.42
C ARG A 327 -2.24 -14.47 11.58
N GLU A 328 -0.96 -14.21 11.36
CA GLU A 328 -0.03 -13.73 12.37
C GLU A 328 0.05 -12.21 12.30
N ASN A 329 -0.85 -11.54 13.00
CA ASN A 329 -0.73 -10.10 13.22
C ASN A 329 0.30 -9.87 14.32
N ARG A 330 1.41 -9.19 14.01
CA ARG A 330 2.50 -8.95 14.95
C ARG A 330 2.86 -7.48 15.01
N ILE A 331 3.26 -7.06 16.20
CA ILE A 331 3.92 -5.78 16.46
C ILE A 331 5.36 -6.09 16.83
N PHE A 332 6.31 -5.47 16.15
CA PHE A 332 7.73 -5.60 16.47
C PHE A 332 8.18 -4.39 17.29
N TRP A 333 8.79 -4.67 18.43
CA TRP A 333 9.51 -3.68 19.19
C TRP A 333 10.99 -3.78 18.86
N ILE A 334 11.58 -2.66 18.41
CA ILE A 334 12.92 -2.58 17.87
C ILE A 334 13.75 -1.57 18.66
N ASN A 335 14.99 -1.95 19.01
CA ASN A 335 16.01 -1.03 19.43
C ASN A 335 16.83 -0.63 18.19
N PRO A 336 16.73 0.60 17.70
CA PRO A 336 17.44 1.03 16.49
C PRO A 336 18.95 1.02 16.63
N ASP A 337 19.48 1.01 17.85
CA ASP A 337 20.92 0.95 18.15
C ASP A 337 21.43 -0.47 18.45
N SER A 338 20.64 -1.49 18.14
CA SER A 338 21.08 -2.89 18.19
C SER A 338 22.28 -3.12 17.27
N THR A 339 23.20 -3.98 17.70
CA THR A 339 24.37 -4.34 16.88
C THR A 339 23.93 -5.24 15.74
N PRO A 340 24.11 -4.81 14.47
CA PRO A 340 23.73 -5.62 13.33
C PRO A 340 24.71 -6.79 13.12
N TYR A 341 24.21 -7.87 12.54
CA TYR A 341 24.98 -9.03 12.17
C TYR A 341 24.81 -9.37 10.68
N ALA A 342 25.79 -10.07 10.11
CA ALA A 342 25.66 -10.59 8.76
C ALA A 342 24.81 -11.87 8.79
N LEU A 343 23.86 -12.00 7.87
CA LEU A 343 23.21 -13.28 7.63
C LEU A 343 24.29 -14.30 7.27
N SER A 344 24.30 -15.47 7.92
CA SER A 344 25.15 -16.56 7.50
C SER A 344 24.74 -17.02 6.11
N SER A 345 25.69 -17.44 5.26
CA SER A 345 25.47 -17.83 3.88
C SER A 345 24.46 -19.00 3.68
N GLU A 346 24.01 -19.63 4.76
CA GLU A 346 22.94 -20.63 4.74
C GLU A 346 21.53 -20.04 4.72
N SER A 347 21.38 -18.73 5.02
CA SER A 347 20.10 -17.99 4.90
C SER A 347 20.05 -17.04 3.70
N GLU A 348 21.14 -16.93 2.91
CA GLU A 348 21.24 -16.07 1.70
C GLU A 348 20.50 -16.61 0.47
N ILE A 349 19.70 -17.69 0.62
CA ILE A 349 18.91 -18.22 -0.51
C ILE A 349 17.85 -17.20 -1.00
N ASP A 350 17.50 -16.18 -0.18
CA ASP A 350 16.50 -15.18 -0.57
C ASP A 350 17.04 -14.02 -1.42
N ASP A 351 18.34 -13.70 -1.37
CA ASP A 351 18.93 -12.65 -2.22
C ASP A 351 19.33 -13.15 -3.61
N ASP A 352 19.56 -14.46 -3.78
CA ASP A 352 19.89 -15.06 -5.09
C ASP A 352 18.68 -15.17 -6.03
N LEU A 353 17.46 -15.07 -5.53
CA LEU A 353 16.25 -14.98 -6.37
C LEU A 353 16.12 -13.63 -7.10
N LEU A 354 16.83 -12.60 -6.64
CA LEU A 354 16.90 -11.29 -7.32
C LEU A 354 18.03 -11.21 -8.36
N ALA A 355 19.00 -12.14 -8.35
CA ALA A 355 20.14 -12.17 -9.25
C ALA A 355 19.86 -12.85 -10.60
N PHE A 356 18.63 -13.35 -10.84
CA PHE A 356 18.29 -14.05 -12.10
C PHE A 356 17.95 -13.12 -13.29
N THR A 357 18.22 -11.82 -13.24
CA THR A 357 17.91 -10.91 -14.34
C THR A 357 19.07 -10.48 -15.21
N GLU A 358 20.31 -10.97 -15.01
CA GLU A 358 21.38 -10.72 -15.97
C GLU A 358 22.21 -11.98 -16.29
N GLY A 359 21.90 -12.58 -17.45
CA GLY A 359 22.91 -13.23 -18.28
C GLY A 359 23.26 -14.69 -18.01
N SER A 360 22.30 -15.61 -17.99
CA SER A 360 22.60 -17.00 -18.36
C SER A 360 21.73 -17.46 -19.52
N GLU A 361 22.37 -17.68 -20.68
CA GLU A 361 21.75 -18.38 -21.82
C GLU A 361 21.31 -19.78 -21.38
N LEU A 362 20.02 -19.95 -21.12
CA LEU A 362 19.42 -21.28 -21.02
C LEU A 362 19.50 -21.94 -22.39
N LYS A 363 20.33 -22.98 -22.51
CA LYS A 363 20.27 -23.88 -23.67
C LYS A 363 18.88 -24.52 -23.70
N PRO A 364 18.18 -24.45 -24.85
CA PRO A 364 16.89 -25.14 -24.98
C PRO A 364 17.08 -26.64 -24.76
N PRO A 365 16.12 -27.32 -24.10
CA PRO A 365 16.15 -28.76 -23.98
C PRO A 365 16.14 -29.38 -25.39
N VAL A 366 17.01 -30.34 -25.60
CA VAL A 366 17.10 -31.09 -26.86
C VAL A 366 15.77 -31.77 -27.08
N ALA A 367 15.11 -31.42 -28.18
CA ALA A 367 13.90 -32.09 -28.63
C ALA A 367 14.18 -33.59 -28.81
N GLY A 368 13.52 -34.39 -28.00
CA GLY A 368 13.48 -35.83 -28.12
C GLY A 368 12.05 -36.29 -28.24
N ALA A 369 11.74 -36.77 -29.43
CA ALA A 369 10.65 -37.65 -29.80
C ALA A 369 9.20 -37.10 -29.66
N ASP A 370 8.66 -36.84 -30.83
CA ASP A 370 7.24 -36.83 -31.16
C ASP A 370 6.45 -37.93 -30.45
N GLU A 371 5.54 -37.52 -29.56
CA GLU A 371 4.32 -38.25 -29.34
C GLU A 371 3.17 -37.25 -29.42
N ASP A 372 2.39 -37.41 -30.50
CA ASP A 372 1.14 -36.70 -30.77
C ASP A 372 0.16 -36.88 -29.59
N ILE A 373 0.01 -35.86 -28.77
CA ILE A 373 -0.96 -35.81 -27.67
C ILE A 373 -2.39 -35.50 -28.18
N TYR A 374 -2.57 -35.26 -29.48
CA TYR A 374 -3.87 -34.93 -30.10
C TYR A 374 -4.53 -36.06 -30.91
N ALA A 375 -4.07 -37.31 -30.76
CA ALA A 375 -4.65 -38.43 -31.45
C ALA A 375 -5.47 -39.33 -30.49
N ASN A 376 -6.55 -38.80 -29.94
CA ASN A 376 -7.67 -39.66 -29.48
C ASN A 376 -8.99 -38.93 -29.59
N ASP A 377 -9.55 -38.98 -30.80
CA ASP A 377 -10.89 -38.50 -31.15
C ASP A 377 -12.04 -39.38 -30.56
N GLY A 378 -11.80 -40.10 -29.47
CA GLY A 378 -12.69 -41.16 -29.01
C GLY A 378 -13.62 -40.87 -27.83
N ASP A 379 -13.37 -39.81 -27.04
CA ASP A 379 -14.01 -39.73 -25.71
C ASP A 379 -14.75 -38.43 -25.37
N ILE A 380 -14.84 -37.49 -26.28
CA ILE A 380 -15.62 -36.25 -26.06
C ILE A 380 -17.14 -36.51 -26.11
N ALA A 381 -17.58 -37.52 -26.85
CA ALA A 381 -19.01 -37.85 -26.95
C ALA A 381 -19.65 -38.34 -25.64
N GLY A 382 -18.85 -38.82 -24.70
CA GLY A 382 -19.34 -39.26 -23.38
C GLY A 382 -19.54 -38.17 -22.35
N LEU A 383 -19.06 -36.94 -22.62
CA LEU A 383 -19.13 -35.81 -21.71
C LEU A 383 -20.27 -34.82 -22.02
N LEU A 384 -20.94 -35.02 -23.15
CA LEU A 384 -22.04 -34.15 -23.62
C LEU A 384 -23.39 -34.68 -23.19
N THR A 385 -24.29 -33.80 -22.79
CA THR A 385 -25.70 -34.14 -22.52
C THR A 385 -26.43 -34.55 -23.79
N ALA A 386 -27.54 -35.30 -23.69
CA ALA A 386 -28.30 -35.78 -24.83
C ALA A 386 -28.80 -34.65 -25.75
N GLU A 387 -29.05 -33.46 -25.23
CA GLU A 387 -29.44 -32.27 -26.00
C GLU A 387 -28.26 -31.67 -26.78
N GLU A 388 -27.07 -31.68 -26.22
CA GLU A 388 -25.83 -31.21 -26.89
C GLU A 388 -25.37 -32.16 -27.98
N GLN A 389 -25.56 -33.48 -27.80
CA GLN A 389 -25.30 -34.48 -28.81
C GLN A 389 -26.28 -34.37 -30.00
N GLU A 390 -27.53 -34.01 -29.76
CA GLU A 390 -28.52 -33.76 -30.80
C GLU A 390 -28.22 -32.47 -31.58
N MET A 391 -27.72 -31.43 -30.95
CA MET A 391 -27.28 -30.19 -31.62
C MET A 391 -26.04 -30.41 -32.49
N LEU A 392 -25.08 -31.17 -32.03
CA LEU A 392 -23.87 -31.52 -32.80
C LEU A 392 -24.19 -32.39 -34.02
N SER A 393 -25.18 -33.27 -33.93
CA SER A 393 -25.59 -34.10 -35.06
C SER A 393 -26.35 -33.33 -36.15
N LYS A 394 -26.82 -32.13 -35.87
CA LYS A 394 -27.52 -31.22 -36.78
C LYS A 394 -26.63 -30.14 -37.37
N ALA A 395 -25.37 -30.03 -36.93
CA ALA A 395 -24.41 -29.09 -37.49
C ALA A 395 -23.93 -29.56 -38.88
N PRO A 396 -23.88 -28.70 -39.88
CA PRO A 396 -23.44 -29.09 -41.23
C PRO A 396 -21.94 -29.44 -41.20
N THR A 397 -21.61 -30.63 -41.65
CA THR A 397 -20.28 -31.24 -41.59
C THR A 397 -19.28 -30.75 -42.65
N LYS A 398 -19.54 -29.65 -43.33
CA LYS A 398 -18.57 -28.94 -44.19
C LYS A 398 -18.91 -27.46 -44.22
N PHE A 399 -18.10 -26.63 -43.61
CA PHE A 399 -17.98 -25.23 -44.00
C PHE A 399 -17.14 -25.19 -45.28
N ASP A 400 -17.73 -24.70 -46.37
CA ASP A 400 -16.98 -24.38 -47.58
C ASP A 400 -16.51 -22.95 -47.44
N ASP A 401 -15.17 -22.80 -47.26
CA ASP A 401 -14.53 -21.49 -47.06
C ASP A 401 -14.81 -20.50 -48.21
N SER A 402 -15.26 -21.00 -49.39
CA SER A 402 -15.62 -20.17 -50.54
C SER A 402 -16.91 -19.37 -50.34
N GLU A 403 -17.92 -19.92 -49.62
CA GLU A 403 -19.16 -19.19 -49.34
C GLU A 403 -18.97 -18.07 -48.30
N LEU A 404 -18.00 -18.21 -47.41
CA LEU A 404 -17.67 -17.17 -46.43
C LEU A 404 -16.98 -15.97 -47.09
N PHE A 405 -16.08 -16.20 -48.06
CA PHE A 405 -15.43 -15.15 -48.81
C PHE A 405 -16.40 -14.42 -49.76
N ASP A 406 -17.33 -15.13 -50.39
CA ASP A 406 -18.36 -14.51 -51.24
C ASP A 406 -19.35 -13.63 -50.43
N MET A 407 -19.65 -13.99 -49.15
CA MET A 407 -20.45 -13.13 -48.25
C MET A 407 -19.69 -11.88 -47.79
N LEU A 408 -18.39 -12.00 -47.56
CA LEU A 408 -17.55 -10.85 -47.18
C LEU A 408 -17.36 -9.88 -48.35
N ASP A 409 -17.16 -10.37 -49.57
CA ASP A 409 -17.03 -9.54 -50.78
C ASP A 409 -18.34 -8.80 -51.09
N ASP A 410 -19.51 -9.42 -50.90
CA ASP A 410 -20.81 -8.79 -51.06
C ASP A 410 -21.11 -7.70 -50.02
N GLU A 411 -20.58 -7.84 -48.77
CA GLU A 411 -20.69 -6.79 -47.76
C GLU A 411 -19.72 -5.64 -48.04
N ILE A 412 -18.50 -5.93 -48.48
CA ILE A 412 -17.53 -4.91 -48.88
C ILE A 412 -18.00 -4.10 -50.09
N GLU A 413 -18.66 -4.77 -51.10
CA GLU A 413 -19.22 -4.08 -52.27
C GLU A 413 -20.43 -3.21 -51.89
N LYS A 414 -21.24 -3.60 -50.89
CA LYS A 414 -22.30 -2.78 -50.32
C LYS A 414 -21.79 -1.57 -49.55
N MET A 415 -20.67 -1.69 -48.88
CA MET A 415 -20.01 -0.56 -48.17
C MET A 415 -19.36 0.42 -49.16
N ALA A 416 -18.90 -0.03 -50.31
CA ALA A 416 -18.25 0.83 -51.31
C ALA A 416 -19.23 1.64 -52.20
N ASN A 417 -20.53 1.39 -52.14
CA ASN A 417 -21.55 2.07 -52.94
C ASN A 417 -22.46 3.04 -52.17
N PHE A 418 -22.05 3.48 -50.96
CA PHE A 418 -22.68 4.62 -50.30
C PHE A 418 -22.09 5.90 -50.87
N GLU A 419 -22.88 6.60 -51.70
CA GLU A 419 -22.51 7.89 -52.28
C GLU A 419 -22.59 9.02 -51.25
N ASP A 420 -21.65 9.92 -51.36
CA ASP A 420 -21.16 11.08 -50.63
C ASP A 420 -22.15 12.14 -50.07
N GLU A 421 -23.36 11.90 -49.73
CA GLU A 421 -24.24 12.96 -49.19
C GLU A 421 -24.62 12.84 -47.70
N ASP A 422 -24.32 11.69 -47.03
CA ASP A 422 -24.68 11.49 -45.61
C ASP A 422 -23.46 11.37 -44.66
N GLU A 423 -22.20 11.43 -45.14
CA GLU A 423 -21.02 11.33 -44.28
C GLU A 423 -20.85 12.48 -43.29
N ALA A 424 -21.34 13.68 -43.60
CA ALA A 424 -21.21 14.81 -42.73
C ALA A 424 -22.14 14.78 -41.51
N ASP A 425 -23.33 14.17 -41.65
CA ASP A 425 -24.31 14.03 -40.56
C ASP A 425 -23.96 12.81 -39.66
N ILE A 426 -23.43 11.73 -40.23
CA ILE A 426 -22.98 10.55 -39.44
C ILE A 426 -21.72 10.86 -38.65
N LEU A 427 -20.79 11.63 -39.21
CA LEU A 427 -19.59 12.09 -38.48
C LEU A 427 -19.91 13.10 -37.38
N ALA A 428 -20.98 13.89 -37.51
CA ALA A 428 -21.43 14.80 -36.47
C ALA A 428 -22.09 14.05 -35.30
N ASP A 429 -22.85 12.99 -35.58
CA ASP A 429 -23.48 12.14 -34.54
C ASP A 429 -22.46 11.22 -33.83
N LEU A 430 -21.38 10.79 -34.51
CA LEU A 430 -20.30 9.99 -33.93
C LEU A 430 -19.29 10.83 -33.11
N SER A 431 -19.31 12.14 -33.25
CA SER A 431 -18.43 13.03 -32.50
C SER A 431 -19.02 13.46 -31.14
N ASP A 432 -20.30 13.20 -30.87
CA ASP A 432 -20.96 13.61 -29.62
C ASP A 432 -21.17 12.43 -28.63
N ASP A 433 -21.04 11.17 -29.09
CA ASP A 433 -20.97 10.00 -28.21
C ASP A 433 -19.59 9.37 -28.35
N GLY A 434 -18.63 9.85 -27.55
CA GLY A 434 -17.30 9.29 -27.44
C GLY A 434 -17.34 7.82 -27.03
N PHE A 435 -17.45 6.89 -27.98
CA PHE A 435 -17.07 5.51 -27.76
C PHE A 435 -15.55 5.43 -27.63
N VAL A 436 -15.04 5.78 -26.46
CA VAL A 436 -13.70 5.35 -26.05
C VAL A 436 -13.78 3.84 -25.93
N THR A 437 -13.19 3.13 -26.89
CA THR A 437 -12.99 1.69 -26.76
C THR A 437 -12.12 1.45 -25.54
N HIS A 438 -12.78 1.13 -24.44
CA HIS A 438 -12.09 0.83 -23.19
C HIS A 438 -11.37 -0.52 -23.36
N ILE A 439 -10.04 -0.51 -23.29
CA ILE A 439 -9.21 -1.72 -23.30
C ILE A 439 -9.06 -2.15 -21.83
N PRO A 440 -9.56 -3.34 -21.43
CA PRO A 440 -9.41 -3.82 -20.06
C PRO A 440 -7.94 -4.06 -19.70
N PRO A 441 -7.60 -4.10 -18.41
CA PRO A 441 -6.27 -4.51 -17.98
C PRO A 441 -6.00 -5.97 -18.36
N THR A 442 -4.73 -6.37 -18.44
CA THR A 442 -4.34 -7.77 -18.64
C THR A 442 -3.60 -8.24 -17.41
N ALA A 443 -4.23 -9.09 -16.60
CA ALA A 443 -3.63 -9.68 -15.42
C ALA A 443 -2.50 -10.65 -15.81
N ASP A 444 -1.43 -10.64 -15.03
CA ASP A 444 -0.32 -11.59 -15.11
C ASP A 444 0.06 -11.99 -13.67
N ALA A 445 -0.22 -13.23 -13.30
CA ALA A 445 0.05 -13.80 -11.98
C ALA A 445 1.47 -14.40 -11.87
N GLY A 446 2.26 -14.31 -12.94
CA GLY A 446 3.56 -14.93 -13.05
C GLY A 446 3.51 -16.42 -13.43
N SER A 447 4.68 -17.04 -13.61
CA SER A 447 4.80 -18.45 -13.99
C SER A 447 4.65 -19.38 -12.78
N ASP A 448 4.20 -20.62 -13.04
CA ASP A 448 4.08 -21.67 -12.03
C ASP A 448 5.42 -21.92 -11.30
N GLN A 449 5.34 -22.17 -9.99
CA GLN A 449 6.50 -22.31 -9.10
C GLN A 449 6.56 -23.70 -8.47
N VAL A 450 7.78 -24.25 -8.37
CA VAL A 450 8.05 -25.48 -7.62
C VAL A 450 9.17 -25.21 -6.63
N MET A 451 8.92 -25.38 -5.34
CA MET A 451 9.85 -25.05 -4.27
C MET A 451 10.00 -26.22 -3.28
N GLY A 452 11.17 -26.32 -2.67
CA GLY A 452 11.41 -27.24 -1.54
C GLY A 452 10.92 -26.63 -0.22
N ALA A 453 10.38 -27.46 0.67
CA ALA A 453 10.05 -27.02 2.02
C ALA A 453 11.32 -26.92 2.87
N SER A 454 11.36 -25.94 3.78
CA SER A 454 12.37 -25.83 4.84
C SER A 454 12.17 -26.92 5.88
N ASP A 455 13.10 -27.03 6.87
CA ASP A 455 13.07 -28.05 7.94
C ASP A 455 11.77 -28.05 8.76
N ASP A 456 11.05 -26.95 8.80
CA ASP A 456 9.74 -26.80 9.45
C ASP A 456 8.56 -27.34 8.61
N GLY A 457 8.84 -27.86 7.41
CA GLY A 457 7.82 -28.39 6.49
C GLY A 457 7.04 -27.31 5.72
N THR A 458 7.52 -26.08 5.72
CA THR A 458 6.89 -24.95 5.01
C THR A 458 7.85 -24.31 4.01
N ALA A 459 7.33 -23.58 3.03
CA ALA A 459 8.11 -22.71 2.14
C ALA A 459 7.46 -21.33 2.06
N ILE A 460 8.29 -20.31 1.91
CA ILE A 460 7.84 -18.94 1.67
C ILE A 460 7.80 -18.70 0.16
N VAL A 461 6.63 -18.35 -0.34
CA VAL A 461 6.35 -18.11 -1.76
C VAL A 461 6.04 -16.66 -1.98
N ILE A 462 6.56 -16.08 -3.06
CA ILE A 462 6.20 -14.73 -3.50
C ILE A 462 5.28 -14.87 -4.72
N LEU A 463 4.06 -14.37 -4.60
CA LEU A 463 3.13 -14.21 -5.72
C LEU A 463 3.32 -12.80 -6.28
N ASP A 464 3.75 -12.72 -7.53
CA ASP A 464 4.16 -11.47 -8.17
C ASP A 464 3.30 -11.17 -9.39
N GLY A 465 2.39 -10.23 -9.25
CA GLY A 465 1.51 -9.76 -10.33
C GLY A 465 2.01 -8.48 -11.02
N THR A 466 3.24 -8.02 -10.78
CA THR A 466 3.70 -6.72 -11.32
C THR A 466 3.92 -6.70 -12.84
N ALA A 467 3.93 -7.86 -13.50
CA ALA A 467 3.93 -7.97 -14.96
C ALA A 467 2.55 -7.63 -15.60
N THR A 468 1.51 -7.50 -14.78
CA THR A 468 0.18 -7.04 -15.21
C THR A 468 0.29 -5.70 -15.94
N THR A 469 -0.39 -5.61 -17.09
CA THR A 469 -0.44 -4.39 -17.89
C THR A 469 -1.77 -3.67 -17.73
N ALA A 470 -1.73 -2.37 -17.55
CA ALA A 470 -2.92 -1.52 -17.58
C ALA A 470 -3.45 -1.45 -19.02
N GLY A 471 -4.77 -1.42 -19.17
CA GLY A 471 -5.44 -1.16 -20.43
C GLY A 471 -5.51 0.34 -20.74
N SER A 472 -6.71 0.81 -21.07
CA SER A 472 -6.96 2.25 -21.30
C SER A 472 -7.04 3.07 -20.00
N GLN A 473 -7.15 2.41 -18.85
CA GLN A 473 -7.31 3.03 -17.54
C GLN A 473 -6.29 2.46 -16.55
N ASN A 474 -5.97 3.21 -15.50
CA ASN A 474 -5.06 2.77 -14.46
C ASN A 474 -5.69 1.63 -13.64
N ILE A 475 -4.85 0.70 -13.18
CA ILE A 475 -5.28 -0.35 -12.27
C ILE A 475 -5.56 0.28 -10.91
N GLU A 476 -6.80 0.12 -10.43
CA GLU A 476 -7.25 0.67 -9.15
C GLU A 476 -7.23 -0.39 -8.04
N GLN A 477 -7.53 -1.65 -8.39
CA GLN A 477 -7.68 -2.70 -7.41
C GLN A 477 -6.98 -4.00 -7.82
N TRP A 478 -6.30 -4.61 -6.84
CA TRP A 478 -5.67 -5.91 -6.93
C TRP A 478 -6.36 -6.86 -5.97
N SER A 479 -6.53 -8.12 -6.36
CA SER A 479 -7.13 -9.14 -5.49
C SER A 479 -6.52 -10.50 -5.80
N TRP A 480 -5.74 -11.03 -4.85
CA TRP A 480 -5.28 -12.39 -4.86
C TRP A 480 -6.27 -13.28 -4.12
N ARG A 481 -6.58 -14.44 -4.69
CA ARG A 481 -7.46 -15.44 -4.08
C ARG A 481 -6.80 -16.81 -4.11
N ASP A 482 -7.09 -17.62 -3.08
CA ASP A 482 -6.68 -19.02 -3.04
C ASP A 482 -7.64 -19.94 -3.83
N GLY A 483 -7.34 -21.26 -3.85
CA GLY A 483 -8.16 -22.27 -4.52
C GLY A 483 -9.60 -22.36 -4.00
N ASP A 484 -9.86 -21.89 -2.77
CA ASP A 484 -11.21 -21.83 -2.19
C ASP A 484 -11.90 -20.48 -2.46
N SER A 485 -11.33 -19.66 -3.33
CA SER A 485 -11.81 -18.32 -3.69
C SER A 485 -11.77 -17.30 -2.54
N LYS A 486 -11.05 -17.59 -1.47
CA LYS A 486 -10.83 -16.67 -0.35
C LYS A 486 -9.77 -15.64 -0.75
N GLN A 487 -10.01 -14.36 -0.49
CA GLN A 487 -9.05 -13.29 -0.76
C GLN A 487 -7.90 -13.36 0.26
N ILE A 488 -6.67 -13.39 -0.27
CA ILE A 488 -5.43 -13.48 0.51
C ILE A 488 -4.52 -12.26 0.36
N GLY A 489 -4.81 -11.35 -0.57
CA GLY A 489 -4.03 -10.13 -0.75
C GLY A 489 -4.71 -9.12 -1.65
N LYS A 490 -4.31 -7.84 -1.54
CA LYS A 490 -4.83 -6.69 -2.31
C LYS A 490 -3.73 -5.87 -2.97
N THR A 491 -2.51 -6.37 -3.00
CA THR A 491 -1.35 -5.68 -3.57
C THR A 491 -0.80 -6.44 -4.77
N PRO A 492 -0.04 -5.79 -5.66
CA PRO A 492 0.57 -6.45 -6.81
C PRO A 492 1.45 -7.64 -6.41
N LYS A 493 2.14 -7.56 -5.27
CA LYS A 493 2.97 -8.64 -4.72
C LYS A 493 2.50 -9.01 -3.33
N ILE A 494 2.47 -10.32 -3.06
CA ILE A 494 2.21 -10.84 -1.72
C ILE A 494 3.15 -12.00 -1.41
N LYS A 495 3.49 -12.16 -0.13
CA LYS A 495 4.34 -13.22 0.40
C LYS A 495 3.46 -14.19 1.17
N VAL A 496 3.48 -15.46 0.81
CA VAL A 496 2.67 -16.50 1.46
C VAL A 496 3.56 -17.63 1.98
N ARG A 497 3.32 -18.09 3.21
CA ARG A 497 3.99 -19.27 3.76
C ARG A 497 3.08 -20.47 3.58
N LEU A 498 3.54 -21.50 2.88
CA LEU A 498 2.76 -22.66 2.49
C LEU A 498 3.38 -23.94 3.03
N PRO A 499 2.62 -24.86 3.64
CA PRO A 499 3.07 -26.21 3.93
C PRO A 499 3.25 -27.02 2.64
N ILE A 500 3.84 -28.21 2.76
CA ILE A 500 3.99 -29.14 1.64
C ILE A 500 2.63 -29.43 1.01
N GLY A 501 2.50 -29.21 -0.33
CA GLY A 501 1.24 -29.37 -1.05
C GLY A 501 1.24 -28.67 -2.42
N ASN A 502 0.10 -28.74 -3.10
CA ASN A 502 -0.14 -28.04 -4.37
C ASN A 502 -1.22 -26.95 -4.14
N TYR A 503 -0.93 -25.76 -4.57
CA TYR A 503 -1.77 -24.57 -4.37
C TYR A 503 -2.00 -23.87 -5.69
N THR A 504 -3.22 -23.34 -5.89
CA THR A 504 -3.55 -22.51 -7.05
C THR A 504 -4.01 -21.15 -6.52
N PHE A 505 -3.45 -20.08 -7.06
CA PHE A 505 -3.81 -18.72 -6.72
C PHE A 505 -4.32 -18.00 -7.97
N THR A 506 -5.34 -17.18 -7.79
CA THR A 506 -5.94 -16.37 -8.84
C THR A 506 -5.70 -14.89 -8.54
N LEU A 507 -5.06 -14.19 -9.46
CA LEU A 507 -4.94 -12.74 -9.45
C LEU A 507 -6.11 -12.15 -10.23
N THR A 508 -6.84 -11.22 -9.62
CA THR A 508 -7.83 -10.38 -10.30
C THR A 508 -7.37 -8.93 -10.19
N VAL A 509 -7.32 -8.22 -11.30
CA VAL A 509 -7.04 -6.79 -11.35
C VAL A 509 -8.23 -6.05 -11.91
N THR A 510 -8.55 -4.90 -11.35
CA THR A 510 -9.68 -4.05 -11.77
C THR A 510 -9.15 -2.64 -11.99
N ASP A 511 -9.53 -2.03 -13.11
CA ASP A 511 -9.16 -0.66 -13.43
C ASP A 511 -10.19 0.37 -12.92
N SER A 512 -9.90 1.65 -13.07
CA SER A 512 -10.80 2.74 -12.67
C SER A 512 -12.10 2.80 -13.48
N GLY A 513 -12.16 2.13 -14.65
CA GLY A 513 -13.38 1.92 -15.43
C GLY A 513 -14.25 0.76 -14.96
N ARG A 514 -13.81 0.03 -13.90
CA ARG A 514 -14.43 -1.20 -13.36
C ARG A 514 -14.36 -2.42 -14.27
N GLU A 515 -13.51 -2.40 -15.28
CA GLU A 515 -13.19 -3.58 -16.06
C GLU A 515 -12.14 -4.41 -15.32
N SER A 516 -12.27 -5.73 -15.37
CA SER A 516 -11.37 -6.62 -14.64
C SER A 516 -10.84 -7.75 -15.51
N SER A 517 -9.63 -8.20 -15.19
CA SER A 517 -8.99 -9.35 -15.79
C SER A 517 -8.47 -10.28 -14.71
N THR A 518 -8.33 -11.56 -15.01
CA THR A 518 -7.85 -12.58 -14.08
C THR A 518 -6.77 -13.43 -14.71
N ASP A 519 -5.80 -13.86 -13.88
CA ASP A 519 -4.81 -14.86 -14.25
C ASP A 519 -4.55 -15.79 -13.06
N THR A 520 -3.94 -16.96 -13.30
CA THR A 520 -3.74 -17.99 -12.28
C THR A 520 -2.30 -18.49 -12.27
N ILE A 521 -1.80 -18.77 -11.07
CA ILE A 521 -0.48 -19.39 -10.86
C ILE A 521 -0.64 -20.63 -9.99
N THR A 522 0.11 -21.68 -10.31
CA THR A 522 0.19 -22.92 -9.50
C THR A 522 1.53 -22.95 -8.75
N VAL A 523 1.46 -23.25 -7.47
CA VAL A 523 2.64 -23.39 -6.60
C VAL A 523 2.67 -24.78 -6.00
N GLN A 524 3.78 -25.49 -6.21
CA GLN A 524 4.02 -26.82 -5.64
C GLN A 524 5.13 -26.77 -4.60
N ILE A 525 4.80 -27.09 -3.35
CA ILE A 525 5.80 -27.22 -2.27
C ILE A 525 6.11 -28.71 -2.07
N GLN A 526 7.39 -29.08 -2.25
CA GLN A 526 7.86 -30.46 -2.14
C GLN A 526 8.64 -30.62 -0.83
N GLY A 527 8.39 -31.71 -0.10
CA GLY A 527 9.22 -32.09 1.05
C GLY A 527 10.55 -32.68 0.60
N ASP A 528 11.58 -32.57 1.45
CA ASP A 528 12.84 -33.28 1.25
C ASP A 528 12.56 -34.81 1.14
N VAL A 529 12.85 -35.37 0.00
CA VAL A 529 12.95 -36.82 -0.16
C VAL A 529 14.29 -37.23 0.46
N THR A 530 14.33 -37.40 1.78
CA THR A 530 15.44 -38.15 2.37
C THR A 530 15.43 -39.55 1.75
N ASP A 531 16.45 -39.80 0.94
CA ASP A 531 16.71 -41.08 0.25
C ASP A 531 17.07 -42.16 1.30
N ASP A 532 16.07 -42.67 1.99
CA ASP A 532 16.20 -43.79 2.97
C ASP A 532 16.04 -45.17 2.31
N SER A 533 16.40 -45.28 1.02
CA SER A 533 16.32 -46.57 0.29
C SER A 533 17.66 -47.04 -0.30
N PHE A 534 18.78 -46.84 0.44
CA PHE A 534 20.04 -47.51 0.12
C PHE A 534 20.71 -48.15 1.34
N SER A 535 20.05 -49.14 1.94
CA SER A 535 20.72 -50.14 2.77
C SER A 535 19.88 -51.39 2.84
N LEU A 536 20.03 -52.28 1.88
CA LEU A 536 19.79 -53.73 2.01
C LEU A 536 20.20 -54.42 0.69
N LEU A 537 21.49 -54.60 0.47
CA LEU A 537 22.05 -55.69 -0.35
C LEU A 537 23.57 -55.76 -0.08
N GLU A 538 23.94 -56.33 1.07
CA GLU A 538 25.16 -57.09 1.28
C GLU A 538 24.81 -58.20 2.29
N ASP A 539 24.53 -59.38 1.73
CA ASP A 539 25.07 -60.70 2.11
C ASP A 539 24.65 -61.70 1.02
#